data_3b084b7b20b98b946099a8a553ff59d4
#
_entry.id   3b084b7b20b98b946099a8a553ff59d4
#
_cell.length_a   1.000
_cell.length_b   1.000
_cell.length_c   1.000
_cell.angle_alpha   90.00
_cell.angle_beta   90.00
_cell.angle_gamma   90.00
#
_symmetry.space_group_name_H-M   'P 1'
#
loop_
_entity.id
_entity.type
_entity.pdbx_description
1 polymer ?
#
loop_
_entity_poly.entity_id
_entity_poly.type
_entity_poly.pdbx_seq_one_letter_code
_entity_poly.pdbx_strand_id
1 'polypeptide(L)'
;CSTGVIGMQLPMEKMTEGVRMLAKAIKPGEEAGTDAAKAIMTTDTRNKQVAVKVTIGGKEVTIGGMCKGSGMIHPNMCTMLSFVSTDAAISKELLQEALREDIKDTYNMISVDGDTSTNDTVLLLANGQAGNPVITEKNEDYQEFCKALNYVNETLAKKMAGDGEGCTALFEVKVVGAESKEQAVTLSKSIITSSLTKAAIFGHDANWGRILCAMGYSGAQFDP
;
A
#
# COMPACT_ATOMS: atom_id res chain seq x y z
N CYS A 1 -10.48 -4.72 -11.28
CA CYS A 1 -9.12 -4.29 -11.61
C CYS A 1 -8.24 -5.48 -11.98
N SER A 2 -7.18 -5.24 -12.69
CA SER A 2 -6.23 -6.26 -13.15
C SER A 2 -4.88 -5.59 -13.38
N THR A 3 -3.77 -6.31 -13.19
CA THR A 3 -2.45 -5.84 -13.62
C THR A 3 -2.36 -5.73 -15.15
N GLY A 4 -3.18 -6.45 -15.88
CA GLY A 4 -3.24 -6.44 -17.35
C GLY A 4 -1.94 -6.87 -18.02
N VAL A 5 -1.95 -6.78 -19.34
CA VAL A 5 -0.76 -6.83 -20.20
C VAL A 5 -0.93 -5.73 -21.24
N ILE A 6 0.06 -4.85 -21.38
CA ILE A 6 -0.01 -3.71 -22.32
C ILE A 6 -0.24 -4.25 -23.75
N GLY A 7 -1.25 -3.70 -24.44
CA GLY A 7 -1.60 -4.07 -25.79
C GLY A 7 -2.48 -5.34 -25.94
N MET A 8 -2.81 -6.01 -24.82
CA MET A 8 -3.71 -7.16 -24.83
C MET A 8 -5.05 -6.83 -24.14
N GLN A 9 -6.13 -7.25 -24.75
CA GLN A 9 -7.46 -7.14 -24.14
C GLN A 9 -7.67 -8.26 -23.12
N LEU A 10 -8.44 -7.94 -22.07
CA LEU A 10 -8.82 -8.93 -21.06
C LEU A 10 -9.74 -10.00 -21.65
N PRO A 11 -9.58 -11.28 -21.27
CA PRO A 11 -10.42 -12.38 -21.75
C PRO A 11 -11.80 -12.35 -21.08
N MET A 12 -12.67 -11.44 -21.50
CA MET A 12 -13.93 -11.10 -20.83
C MET A 12 -14.86 -12.28 -20.62
N GLU A 13 -14.89 -13.25 -21.52
CA GLU A 13 -15.71 -14.46 -21.36
C GLU A 13 -15.27 -15.28 -20.15
N LYS A 14 -13.95 -15.55 -20.01
CA LYS A 14 -13.38 -16.24 -18.87
C LYS A 14 -13.58 -15.48 -17.57
N MET A 15 -13.44 -14.16 -17.62
CA MET A 15 -13.65 -13.30 -16.44
C MET A 15 -15.11 -13.35 -15.97
N THR A 16 -16.06 -13.29 -16.90
CA THR A 16 -17.49 -13.36 -16.59
C THR A 16 -17.86 -14.69 -15.96
N GLU A 17 -17.35 -15.78 -16.50
CA GLU A 17 -17.55 -17.11 -15.93
C GLU A 17 -16.90 -17.24 -14.54
N GLY A 18 -15.65 -16.76 -14.41
CA GLY A 18 -14.92 -16.72 -13.14
C GLY A 18 -15.69 -15.98 -12.04
N VAL A 19 -16.25 -14.80 -12.34
CA VAL A 19 -17.07 -14.03 -11.39
C VAL A 19 -18.31 -14.83 -10.94
N ARG A 20 -18.98 -15.54 -11.86
CA ARG A 20 -20.13 -16.39 -11.51
C ARG A 20 -19.74 -17.57 -10.62
N MET A 21 -18.56 -18.14 -10.84
CA MET A 21 -18.03 -19.22 -10.00
C MET A 21 -17.64 -18.70 -8.62
N LEU A 22 -16.95 -17.55 -8.55
CA LEU A 22 -16.54 -16.92 -7.30
C LEU A 22 -17.73 -16.55 -6.43
N ALA A 23 -18.82 -16.01 -7.03
CA ALA A 23 -20.04 -15.68 -6.30
C ALA A 23 -20.67 -16.88 -5.58
N LYS A 24 -20.44 -18.11 -6.07
CA LYS A 24 -20.91 -19.36 -5.43
C LYS A 24 -19.89 -19.93 -4.44
N ALA A 25 -18.62 -19.54 -4.56
CA ALA A 25 -17.53 -20.06 -3.74
C ALA A 25 -17.21 -19.20 -2.51
N ILE A 26 -17.83 -18.02 -2.38
CA ILE A 26 -17.62 -17.12 -1.23
C ILE A 26 -17.92 -17.85 0.08
N LYS A 27 -16.96 -17.86 0.97
CA LYS A 27 -17.07 -18.40 2.32
C LYS A 27 -16.35 -17.49 3.31
N PRO A 28 -16.80 -17.40 4.57
CA PRO A 28 -16.07 -16.67 5.60
C PRO A 28 -14.85 -17.45 6.10
N GLY A 29 -13.94 -16.75 6.76
CA GLY A 29 -12.84 -17.36 7.51
C GLY A 29 -11.45 -16.95 7.01
N GLU A 30 -10.47 -17.15 7.87
CA GLU A 30 -9.07 -16.78 7.65
C GLU A 30 -8.46 -17.54 6.47
N GLU A 31 -8.78 -18.83 6.32
CA GLU A 31 -8.31 -19.63 5.20
C GLU A 31 -8.79 -19.06 3.86
N ALA A 32 -10.08 -18.70 3.78
CA ALA A 32 -10.64 -18.10 2.56
C ALA A 32 -9.99 -16.75 2.22
N GLY A 33 -9.70 -15.92 3.23
CA GLY A 33 -8.95 -14.68 3.06
C GLY A 33 -7.53 -14.93 2.56
N THR A 34 -6.86 -15.92 3.11
CA THR A 34 -5.51 -16.33 2.68
C THR A 34 -5.50 -16.89 1.26
N ASP A 35 -6.50 -17.67 0.88
CA ASP A 35 -6.64 -18.19 -0.49
C ASP A 35 -6.87 -17.04 -1.49
N ALA A 36 -7.70 -16.05 -1.13
CA ALA A 36 -7.89 -14.87 -1.94
C ALA A 36 -6.59 -14.06 -2.11
N ALA A 37 -5.83 -13.87 -1.01
CA ALA A 37 -4.56 -13.17 -1.05
C ALA A 37 -3.50 -13.90 -1.88
N LYS A 38 -3.50 -15.22 -1.90
CA LYS A 38 -2.64 -16.02 -2.79
C LYS A 38 -3.08 -15.95 -4.24
N ALA A 39 -4.39 -15.94 -4.49
CA ALA A 39 -4.95 -15.96 -5.85
C ALA A 39 -4.62 -14.69 -6.66
N ILE A 40 -4.35 -13.56 -6.02
CA ILE A 40 -3.97 -12.31 -6.70
C ILE A 40 -2.46 -12.18 -6.95
N MET A 41 -1.64 -13.08 -6.43
CA MET A 41 -0.18 -13.05 -6.62
C MET A 41 0.20 -13.32 -8.07
N THR A 42 1.32 -12.68 -8.50
CA THR A 42 1.97 -12.95 -9.80
C THR A 42 3.40 -13.40 -9.59
N THR A 43 4.34 -12.47 -9.47
CA THR A 43 5.75 -12.73 -9.14
C THR A 43 6.03 -12.64 -7.65
N ASP A 44 5.03 -12.32 -6.85
CA ASP A 44 5.10 -12.29 -5.39
C ASP A 44 5.56 -13.63 -4.82
N THR A 45 6.45 -13.63 -3.83
CA THR A 45 6.91 -14.85 -3.17
C THR A 45 6.07 -15.18 -1.92
N ARG A 46 5.33 -14.20 -1.40
CA ARG A 46 4.50 -14.33 -0.18
C ARG A 46 3.16 -13.60 -0.39
N ASN A 47 2.11 -14.19 0.15
CA ASN A 47 0.84 -13.48 0.26
C ASN A 47 0.94 -12.35 1.30
N LYS A 48 0.29 -11.24 1.02
CA LYS A 48 0.33 -10.02 1.83
C LYS A 48 -1.08 -9.70 2.29
N GLN A 49 -1.30 -9.85 3.59
CA GLN A 49 -2.58 -9.57 4.23
C GLN A 49 -2.35 -9.08 5.66
N VAL A 50 -3.30 -8.31 6.18
CA VAL A 50 -3.33 -7.79 7.54
C VAL A 50 -4.76 -7.41 7.91
N ALA A 51 -5.10 -7.51 9.18
CA ALA A 51 -6.33 -6.97 9.72
C ALA A 51 -6.10 -6.36 11.10
N VAL A 52 -6.89 -5.37 11.46
CA VAL A 52 -6.86 -4.69 12.76
C VAL A 52 -8.28 -4.47 13.24
N LYS A 53 -8.45 -4.48 14.55
CA LYS A 53 -9.69 -4.08 15.22
C LYS A 53 -9.46 -2.78 15.98
N VAL A 54 -10.45 -1.89 15.92
CA VAL A 54 -10.43 -0.59 16.57
C VAL A 54 -11.82 -0.31 17.15
N THR A 55 -11.89 0.47 18.23
CA THR A 55 -13.16 0.90 18.79
C THR A 55 -13.56 2.24 18.19
N ILE A 56 -14.74 2.32 17.57
CA ILE A 56 -15.30 3.52 16.96
C ILE A 56 -16.75 3.68 17.43
N GLY A 57 -17.06 4.81 18.04
CA GLY A 57 -18.40 5.05 18.59
C GLY A 57 -18.86 3.97 19.58
N GLY A 58 -17.92 3.40 20.35
CA GLY A 58 -18.19 2.34 21.31
C GLY A 58 -18.46 0.95 20.69
N LYS A 59 -18.19 0.76 19.39
CA LYS A 59 -18.32 -0.51 18.67
C LYS A 59 -16.97 -0.99 18.18
N GLU A 60 -16.77 -2.30 18.18
CA GLU A 60 -15.60 -2.91 17.55
C GLU A 60 -15.77 -2.87 16.04
N VAL A 61 -14.84 -2.23 15.37
CA VAL A 61 -14.76 -2.10 13.90
C VAL A 61 -13.53 -2.84 13.43
N THR A 62 -13.64 -3.59 12.35
CA THR A 62 -12.54 -4.31 11.72
C THR A 62 -12.17 -3.64 10.41
N ILE A 63 -10.87 -3.43 10.18
CA ILE A 63 -10.31 -3.05 8.89
C ILE A 63 -9.31 -4.13 8.50
N GLY A 64 -9.49 -4.71 7.32
CA GLY A 64 -8.60 -5.75 6.81
C GLY A 64 -8.29 -5.53 5.35
N GLY A 65 -7.10 -5.95 4.93
CA GLY A 65 -6.69 -5.81 3.55
C GLY A 65 -5.74 -6.88 3.08
N MET A 66 -5.66 -7.02 1.77
CA MET A 66 -4.68 -7.82 1.06
C MET A 66 -4.14 -7.03 -0.12
N CYS A 67 -2.89 -7.29 -0.49
CA CYS A 67 -2.30 -6.69 -1.67
C CYS A 67 -1.39 -7.65 -2.42
N LYS A 68 -1.07 -7.30 -3.66
CA LYS A 68 -0.05 -7.93 -4.46
C LYS A 68 0.85 -6.87 -5.09
N GLY A 69 2.09 -7.23 -5.33
CA GLY A 69 3.09 -6.44 -6.01
C GLY A 69 4.48 -6.85 -5.57
N SER A 70 5.39 -6.96 -6.54
CA SER A 70 6.77 -7.38 -6.33
C SER A 70 7.71 -6.80 -7.39
N GLY A 71 7.24 -6.49 -8.59
CA GLY A 71 7.97 -5.80 -9.65
C GLY A 71 7.14 -4.68 -10.26
N MET A 72 7.81 -3.74 -10.94
CA MET A 72 7.23 -2.49 -11.46
C MET A 72 6.59 -1.68 -10.33
N ILE A 73 7.36 -1.46 -9.24
CA ILE A 73 6.93 -0.80 -8.02
C ILE A 73 7.72 0.49 -7.80
N HIS A 74 7.17 1.60 -8.27
CA HIS A 74 7.61 2.96 -7.94
C HIS A 74 6.42 3.90 -7.95
N PRO A 75 5.79 4.14 -6.80
CA PRO A 75 4.55 4.89 -6.73
C PRO A 75 4.69 6.37 -7.09
N ASN A 76 4.05 6.69 -8.14
CA ASN A 76 3.02 7.67 -8.36
C ASN A 76 1.78 6.92 -8.88
N MET A 77 1.47 5.77 -8.22
CA MET A 77 0.59 4.64 -8.54
C MET A 77 1.30 3.58 -9.43
N CYS A 78 1.51 2.36 -8.94
CA CYS A 78 2.38 1.31 -9.54
C CYS A 78 1.67 -0.04 -9.73
N THR A 79 2.27 -1.10 -10.38
CA THR A 79 1.66 -2.44 -10.66
C THR A 79 1.31 -3.18 -9.37
N MET A 80 0.60 -2.50 -8.51
CA MET A 80 0.06 -3.03 -7.28
C MET A 80 -1.46 -3.12 -7.36
N LEU A 81 -1.99 -4.13 -6.74
CA LEU A 81 -3.41 -4.19 -6.43
C LEU A 81 -3.54 -4.28 -4.90
N SER A 82 -4.33 -3.42 -4.31
CA SER A 82 -4.67 -3.49 -2.89
C SER A 82 -6.17 -3.43 -2.70
N PHE A 83 -6.67 -4.36 -1.91
CA PHE A 83 -8.09 -4.50 -1.57
C PHE A 83 -8.22 -4.39 -0.07
N VAL A 84 -8.80 -3.30 0.39
CA VAL A 84 -9.07 -3.04 1.81
C VAL A 84 -10.57 -3.03 2.03
N SER A 85 -11.02 -3.70 3.06
CA SER A 85 -12.43 -3.75 3.45
C SER A 85 -12.60 -3.46 4.94
N THR A 86 -13.74 -2.88 5.27
CA THR A 86 -14.12 -2.59 6.66
C THR A 86 -15.61 -2.77 6.84
N ASP A 87 -16.00 -3.10 8.06
CA ASP A 87 -17.38 -3.12 8.50
C ASP A 87 -17.84 -1.76 9.10
N ALA A 88 -16.98 -0.75 9.10
CA ALA A 88 -17.30 0.60 9.56
C ALA A 88 -18.48 1.22 8.81
N ALA A 89 -19.33 1.93 9.54
CA ALA A 89 -20.30 2.85 8.98
C ALA A 89 -19.64 4.24 8.85
N ILE A 90 -19.38 4.68 7.63
CA ILE A 90 -18.71 5.95 7.31
C ILE A 90 -19.26 6.51 5.99
N SER A 91 -19.37 7.83 5.89
CA SER A 91 -19.81 8.46 4.64
C SER A 91 -18.82 8.23 3.51
N LYS A 92 -19.33 8.15 2.28
CA LYS A 92 -18.51 7.93 1.08
C LYS A 92 -17.43 9.00 0.92
N GLU A 93 -17.77 10.23 1.21
CA GLU A 93 -16.88 11.40 1.07
C GLU A 93 -15.69 11.28 2.03
N LEU A 94 -15.94 10.97 3.29
CA LEU A 94 -14.88 10.79 4.29
C LEU A 94 -14.07 9.51 4.05
N LEU A 95 -14.69 8.43 3.60
CA LEU A 95 -13.99 7.21 3.22
C LEU A 95 -12.99 7.46 2.07
N GLN A 96 -13.44 8.20 1.05
CA GLN A 96 -12.59 8.56 -0.08
C GLN A 96 -11.47 9.52 0.32
N GLU A 97 -11.77 10.47 1.23
CA GLU A 97 -10.77 11.40 1.74
C GLU A 97 -9.72 10.69 2.58
N ALA A 98 -10.15 9.83 3.51
CA ALA A 98 -9.25 9.02 4.33
C ALA A 98 -8.26 8.23 3.45
N LEU A 99 -8.77 7.56 2.41
CA LEU A 99 -7.91 6.81 1.49
C LEU A 99 -6.94 7.73 0.74
N ARG A 100 -7.42 8.85 0.21
CA ARG A 100 -6.57 9.78 -0.57
C ARG A 100 -5.43 10.38 0.24
N GLU A 101 -5.68 10.70 1.50
CA GLU A 101 -4.62 11.23 2.36
C GLU A 101 -3.65 10.13 2.78
N ASP A 102 -4.15 8.96 3.12
CA ASP A 102 -3.34 7.86 3.62
C ASP A 102 -2.37 7.30 2.57
N ILE A 103 -2.80 7.15 1.31
CA ILE A 103 -1.92 6.61 0.26
C ILE A 103 -0.68 7.45 -0.01
N LYS A 104 -0.71 8.75 0.31
CA LYS A 104 0.44 9.65 0.15
C LYS A 104 1.61 9.23 1.06
N ASP A 105 1.28 8.73 2.24
CA ASP A 105 2.23 8.40 3.30
C ASP A 105 2.50 6.89 3.42
N THR A 106 1.80 6.08 2.63
CA THR A 106 1.92 4.63 2.64
C THR A 106 2.41 4.10 1.29
N TYR A 107 1.52 3.73 0.38
CA TYR A 107 1.92 3.16 -0.91
C TYR A 107 2.77 4.11 -1.75
N ASN A 108 2.52 5.41 -1.75
CA ASN A 108 3.33 6.37 -2.51
C ASN A 108 4.74 6.60 -1.94
N MET A 109 5.07 5.96 -0.83
CA MET A 109 6.38 6.09 -0.19
C MET A 109 7.30 4.88 -0.40
N ILE A 110 6.86 3.84 -1.12
CA ILE A 110 7.73 2.68 -1.39
C ILE A 110 8.34 2.74 -2.79
N SER A 111 9.42 2.01 -3.04
CA SER A 111 9.98 1.78 -4.36
C SER A 111 10.75 0.45 -4.39
N VAL A 112 10.53 -0.36 -5.43
CA VAL A 112 11.31 -1.57 -5.69
C VAL A 112 12.34 -1.33 -6.80
N ASP A 113 11.93 -0.89 -7.97
CA ASP A 113 12.75 -0.84 -9.18
C ASP A 113 12.75 0.52 -9.90
N GLY A 114 11.95 1.48 -9.43
CA GLY A 114 11.85 2.80 -10.05
C GLY A 114 10.88 2.87 -11.24
N ASP A 115 10.26 1.75 -11.62
CA ASP A 115 9.33 1.69 -12.75
C ASP A 115 7.88 1.85 -12.30
N THR A 116 7.15 2.74 -12.97
CA THR A 116 5.74 3.03 -12.69
C THR A 116 4.82 2.22 -13.61
N SER A 117 3.81 1.56 -13.03
CA SER A 117 2.81 0.79 -13.80
C SER A 117 1.70 1.67 -14.37
N THR A 118 0.92 1.06 -15.25
CA THR A 118 -0.29 1.65 -15.84
C THR A 118 -1.59 1.18 -15.16
N ASN A 119 -1.51 0.24 -14.20
CA ASN A 119 -2.68 -0.51 -13.71
C ASN A 119 -2.86 -0.53 -12.19
N ASP A 120 -2.22 0.40 -11.48
CA ASP A 120 -2.32 0.47 -10.03
C ASP A 120 -3.73 0.74 -9.53
N THR A 121 -4.09 0.03 -8.50
CA THR A 121 -5.42 0.19 -7.92
C THR A 121 -5.39 -0.07 -6.42
N VAL A 122 -5.94 0.86 -5.66
CA VAL A 122 -6.30 0.67 -4.25
C VAL A 122 -7.81 0.83 -4.12
N LEU A 123 -8.48 -0.21 -3.65
CA LEU A 123 -9.92 -0.21 -3.37
C LEU A 123 -10.15 -0.28 -1.86
N LEU A 124 -10.97 0.64 -1.34
CA LEU A 124 -11.44 0.64 0.03
C LEU A 124 -12.96 0.51 0.03
N LEU A 125 -13.47 -0.55 0.65
CA LEU A 125 -14.89 -0.89 0.70
C LEU A 125 -15.37 -0.88 2.15
N ALA A 126 -16.48 -0.20 2.43
CA ALA A 126 -17.12 -0.17 3.74
C ALA A 126 -18.58 -0.64 3.62
N ASN A 127 -19.00 -1.58 4.50
CA ASN A 127 -20.35 -2.15 4.44
C ASN A 127 -21.25 -1.71 5.61
N GLY A 128 -20.71 -1.03 6.63
CA GLY A 128 -21.48 -0.49 7.75
C GLY A 128 -22.01 -1.52 8.76
N GLN A 129 -21.54 -2.77 8.72
CA GLN A 129 -22.09 -3.86 9.54
C GLN A 129 -21.58 -3.87 10.99
N ALA A 130 -20.57 -3.09 11.33
CA ALA A 130 -20.07 -2.95 12.71
C ALA A 130 -21.12 -2.33 13.65
N GLY A 131 -22.07 -1.57 13.09
CA GLY A 131 -23.14 -0.94 13.86
C GLY A 131 -22.67 0.26 14.69
N ASN A 132 -21.52 0.84 14.35
CA ASN A 132 -21.08 2.12 14.90
C ASN A 132 -21.95 3.26 14.36
N PRO A 133 -22.08 4.41 15.07
CA PRO A 133 -22.64 5.62 14.49
C PRO A 133 -21.95 5.96 13.18
N VAL A 134 -22.72 6.38 12.17
CA VAL A 134 -22.14 6.73 10.87
C VAL A 134 -21.19 7.90 11.04
N ILE A 135 -19.94 7.72 10.64
CA ILE A 135 -18.93 8.79 10.64
C ILE A 135 -19.26 9.76 9.50
N THR A 136 -19.72 10.97 9.83
CA THR A 136 -20.11 12.01 8.87
C THR A 136 -19.30 13.29 9.00
N GLU A 137 -18.39 13.36 9.98
CA GLU A 137 -17.52 14.51 10.24
C GLU A 137 -16.14 14.06 10.76
N LYS A 138 -15.16 14.96 10.73
CA LYS A 138 -13.76 14.69 11.14
C LYS A 138 -13.57 14.82 12.65
N ASN A 139 -14.31 14.02 13.41
CA ASN A 139 -14.23 13.89 14.85
C ASN A 139 -13.19 12.86 15.31
N GLU A 140 -13.20 12.50 16.60
CA GLU A 140 -12.29 11.50 17.16
C GLU A 140 -12.47 10.11 16.51
N ASP A 141 -13.71 9.70 16.24
CA ASP A 141 -14.01 8.43 15.58
C ASP A 141 -13.39 8.36 14.17
N TYR A 142 -13.45 9.47 13.41
CA TYR A 142 -12.77 9.56 12.11
C TYR A 142 -11.26 9.47 12.25
N GLN A 143 -10.68 10.10 13.26
CA GLN A 143 -9.24 10.03 13.50
C GLN A 143 -8.79 8.60 13.85
N GLU A 144 -9.55 7.89 14.70
CA GLU A 144 -9.26 6.50 15.03
C GLU A 144 -9.41 5.58 13.80
N PHE A 145 -10.42 5.82 12.97
CA PHE A 145 -10.55 5.13 11.68
C PHE A 145 -9.33 5.35 10.78
N CYS A 146 -8.89 6.61 10.63
CA CYS A 146 -7.72 6.94 9.82
C CYS A 146 -6.43 6.30 10.35
N LYS A 147 -6.22 6.26 11.68
CA LYS A 147 -5.07 5.57 12.27
C LYS A 147 -5.07 4.07 11.99
N ALA A 148 -6.22 3.44 12.12
CA ALA A 148 -6.35 2.01 11.83
C ALA A 148 -6.19 1.70 10.34
N LEU A 149 -6.71 2.54 9.45
CA LEU A 149 -6.50 2.44 8.00
C LEU A 149 -5.01 2.59 7.65
N ASN A 150 -4.35 3.59 8.24
CA ASN A 150 -2.91 3.81 8.05
C ASN A 150 -2.08 2.59 8.47
N TYR A 151 -2.38 2.00 9.63
CA TYR A 151 -1.70 0.77 10.07
C TYR A 151 -1.82 -0.37 9.05
N VAL A 152 -3.03 -0.56 8.48
CA VAL A 152 -3.25 -1.58 7.45
C VAL A 152 -2.46 -1.28 6.18
N ASN A 153 -2.57 -0.07 5.65
CA ASN A 153 -1.93 0.30 4.39
C ASN A 153 -0.40 0.39 4.51
N GLU A 154 0.13 0.92 5.61
CA GLU A 154 1.59 0.94 5.88
C GLU A 154 2.15 -0.49 5.97
N THR A 155 1.44 -1.37 6.69
CA THR A 155 1.85 -2.78 6.81
C THR A 155 1.85 -3.46 5.45
N LEU A 156 0.83 -3.27 4.62
CA LEU A 156 0.75 -3.84 3.28
C LEU A 156 1.84 -3.26 2.36
N ALA A 157 2.08 -1.94 2.41
CA ALA A 157 3.13 -1.28 1.63
C ALA A 157 4.54 -1.81 2.00
N LYS A 158 4.84 -1.96 3.30
CA LYS A 158 6.11 -2.55 3.77
C LYS A 158 6.26 -4.02 3.37
N LYS A 159 5.19 -4.82 3.45
CA LYS A 159 5.20 -6.21 2.96
C LYS A 159 5.45 -6.29 1.46
N MET A 160 4.93 -5.34 0.69
CA MET A 160 5.13 -5.26 -0.75
C MET A 160 6.58 -4.89 -1.08
N ALA A 161 7.11 -3.83 -0.46
CA ALA A 161 8.49 -3.40 -0.66
C ALA A 161 9.51 -4.47 -0.22
N GLY A 162 9.21 -5.23 0.85
CA GLY A 162 10.05 -6.31 1.37
C GLY A 162 9.96 -7.63 0.60
N ASP A 163 9.08 -7.72 -0.41
CA ASP A 163 8.92 -8.88 -1.29
C ASP A 163 9.19 -8.51 -2.76
N GLY A 164 9.98 -7.45 -3.00
CA GLY A 164 10.38 -7.03 -4.32
C GLY A 164 11.18 -8.11 -5.06
N GLU A 165 11.08 -8.14 -6.39
CA GLU A 165 11.81 -9.10 -7.24
C GLU A 165 13.32 -9.04 -6.96
N GLY A 166 13.90 -10.17 -6.52
CA GLY A 166 15.30 -10.24 -6.11
C GLY A 166 15.65 -9.55 -4.78
N CYS A 167 14.66 -9.13 -4.01
CA CYS A 167 14.87 -8.44 -2.75
C CYS A 167 15.53 -9.35 -1.70
N THR A 168 16.61 -8.86 -1.11
CA THR A 168 17.33 -9.53 -0.01
C THR A 168 17.16 -8.80 1.31
N ALA A 169 16.76 -7.52 1.28
CA ALA A 169 16.55 -6.69 2.46
C ALA A 169 15.50 -5.61 2.19
N LEU A 170 14.69 -5.31 3.18
CA LEU A 170 13.90 -4.09 3.25
C LEU A 170 14.71 -3.04 4.02
N PHE A 171 14.94 -1.87 3.42
CA PHE A 171 15.49 -0.74 4.15
C PHE A 171 14.50 0.42 4.19
N GLU A 172 14.50 1.13 5.29
CA GLU A 172 13.62 2.26 5.55
C GLU A 172 14.45 3.53 5.75
N VAL A 173 14.04 4.62 5.11
CA VAL A 173 14.65 5.93 5.25
C VAL A 173 13.73 6.84 6.03
N LYS A 174 14.20 7.33 7.16
CA LYS A 174 13.53 8.33 7.98
C LYS A 174 14.27 9.65 7.92
N VAL A 175 13.64 10.68 7.36
CA VAL A 175 14.16 12.05 7.36
C VAL A 175 13.61 12.78 8.57
N VAL A 176 14.50 13.41 9.35
CA VAL A 176 14.17 14.20 10.53
C VAL A 176 14.78 15.59 10.42
N GLY A 177 14.11 16.59 10.98
CA GLY A 177 14.62 17.98 10.96
C GLY A 177 14.46 18.71 9.62
N ALA A 178 13.67 18.15 8.67
CA ALA A 178 13.35 18.83 7.44
C ALA A 178 12.45 20.05 7.71
N GLU A 179 12.58 21.09 6.87
CA GLU A 179 11.78 22.32 6.96
C GLU A 179 10.30 22.10 6.60
N SER A 180 10.01 21.10 5.78
CA SER A 180 8.66 20.73 5.40
C SER A 180 8.54 19.21 5.14
N LYS A 181 7.30 18.72 5.11
CA LYS A 181 6.99 17.34 4.74
C LYS A 181 7.42 17.05 3.29
N GLU A 182 7.21 18.01 2.37
CA GLU A 182 7.57 17.88 0.96
C GLU A 182 9.08 17.72 0.78
N GLN A 183 9.88 18.48 1.53
CA GLN A 183 11.33 18.35 1.55
C GLN A 183 11.72 16.95 2.06
N ALA A 184 11.13 16.50 3.17
CA ALA A 184 11.39 15.17 3.73
C ALA A 184 11.05 14.05 2.75
N VAL A 185 9.90 14.15 2.06
CA VAL A 185 9.47 13.19 1.02
C VAL A 185 10.46 13.18 -0.15
N THR A 186 10.87 14.35 -0.65
CA THR A 186 11.81 14.47 -1.76
C THR A 186 13.14 13.82 -1.42
N LEU A 187 13.70 14.10 -0.25
CA LEU A 187 14.96 13.53 0.22
C LEU A 187 14.86 12.01 0.41
N SER A 188 13.83 11.53 1.12
CA SER A 188 13.67 10.10 1.39
C SER A 188 13.45 9.30 0.08
N LYS A 189 12.62 9.79 -0.82
CA LYS A 189 12.38 9.16 -2.13
C LYS A 189 13.64 9.11 -2.99
N SER A 190 14.45 10.16 -3.00
CA SER A 190 15.73 10.17 -3.71
C SER A 190 16.68 9.08 -3.20
N ILE A 191 16.72 8.88 -1.88
CA ILE A 191 17.57 7.85 -1.27
C ILE A 191 17.07 6.45 -1.60
N ILE A 192 15.77 6.15 -1.41
CA ILE A 192 15.22 4.80 -1.64
C ILE A 192 15.23 4.39 -3.11
N THR A 193 15.29 5.34 -4.04
CA THR A 193 15.36 5.07 -5.49
C THR A 193 16.78 5.04 -6.04
N SER A 194 17.78 5.43 -5.24
CA SER A 194 19.17 5.43 -5.64
C SER A 194 19.69 4.00 -5.87
N SER A 195 20.03 3.66 -7.11
CA SER A 195 20.64 2.36 -7.46
C SER A 195 21.96 2.11 -6.71
N LEU A 196 22.76 3.16 -6.48
CA LEU A 196 24.02 3.03 -5.74
C LEU A 196 23.77 2.80 -4.25
N THR A 197 22.76 3.43 -3.65
CA THR A 197 22.37 3.16 -2.26
C THR A 197 21.84 1.73 -2.12
N LYS A 198 20.97 1.28 -3.02
CA LYS A 198 20.49 -0.11 -3.05
C LYS A 198 21.62 -1.12 -3.20
N ALA A 199 22.58 -0.86 -4.07
CA ALA A 199 23.76 -1.71 -4.24
C ALA A 199 24.63 -1.77 -2.97
N ALA A 200 24.77 -0.66 -2.24
CA ALA A 200 25.48 -0.66 -0.96
C ALA A 200 24.75 -1.51 0.09
N ILE A 201 23.43 -1.35 0.23
CA ILE A 201 22.61 -2.16 1.15
C ILE A 201 22.73 -3.65 0.79
N PHE A 202 22.58 -4.01 -0.49
CA PHE A 202 22.73 -5.38 -0.97
C PHE A 202 24.10 -5.96 -0.66
N GLY A 203 25.17 -5.16 -0.84
CA GLY A 203 26.56 -5.55 -0.58
C GLY A 203 26.99 -5.45 0.88
N HIS A 204 26.08 -5.13 1.82
CA HIS A 204 26.40 -4.88 3.23
C HIS A 204 27.49 -3.83 3.44
N ASP A 205 27.57 -2.83 2.54
CA ASP A 205 28.50 -1.70 2.59
C ASP A 205 27.83 -0.50 3.27
N ALA A 206 28.36 -0.07 4.40
CA ALA A 206 27.87 1.10 5.15
C ALA A 206 28.27 2.42 4.46
N ASN A 207 27.89 2.59 3.21
CA ASN A 207 28.28 3.67 2.33
C ASN A 207 27.40 4.91 2.49
N TRP A 208 27.59 5.65 3.59
CA TRP A 208 26.86 6.90 3.83
C TRP A 208 27.09 7.96 2.73
N GLY A 209 28.24 7.92 2.04
CA GLY A 209 28.52 8.83 0.91
C GLY A 209 27.52 8.68 -0.23
N ARG A 210 27.02 7.47 -0.51
CA ARG A 210 25.96 7.23 -1.50
C ARG A 210 24.62 7.80 -1.07
N ILE A 211 24.35 7.80 0.23
CA ILE A 211 23.13 8.42 0.80
C ILE A 211 23.20 9.94 0.59
N LEU A 212 24.31 10.58 1.00
CA LEU A 212 24.50 12.02 0.81
C LEU A 212 24.47 12.41 -0.68
N CYS A 213 25.06 11.60 -1.55
CA CYS A 213 24.99 11.81 -2.99
C CYS A 213 23.52 11.81 -3.48
N ALA A 214 22.71 10.82 -3.03
CA ALA A 214 21.29 10.75 -3.37
C ALA A 214 20.51 11.95 -2.85
N MET A 215 20.82 12.45 -1.66
CA MET A 215 20.24 13.69 -1.15
C MET A 215 20.66 14.89 -2.01
N GLY A 216 21.94 15.00 -2.38
CA GLY A 216 22.48 16.14 -3.14
C GLY A 216 21.86 16.34 -4.50
N TYR A 217 21.50 15.26 -5.22
CA TYR A 217 20.83 15.37 -6.53
C TYR A 217 19.30 15.33 -6.44
N SER A 218 18.72 15.27 -5.25
CA SER A 218 17.27 15.17 -5.04
C SER A 218 16.49 16.40 -5.56
N GLY A 219 17.14 17.55 -5.69
CA GLY A 219 16.53 18.83 -5.98
C GLY A 219 16.00 19.56 -4.74
N ALA A 220 15.98 18.94 -3.57
CA ALA A 220 15.64 19.61 -2.33
C ALA A 220 16.82 20.50 -1.86
N GLN A 221 16.50 21.67 -1.34
CA GLN A 221 17.50 22.51 -0.67
C GLN A 221 17.60 22.06 0.78
N PHE A 222 18.79 21.79 1.27
CA PHE A 222 19.06 21.40 2.66
C PHE A 222 20.51 21.73 3.03
N ASP A 223 20.78 21.90 4.29
CA ASP A 223 22.13 22.03 4.82
C ASP A 223 22.59 20.60 5.27
N PRO A 224 23.69 20.07 4.71
CA PRO A 224 24.13 18.71 4.95
C PRO A 224 24.73 18.46 6.35
#